data_5627c7758b8243edb06a14dacca17452
#
_entry.id   5627c7758b8243edb06a14dacca17452
#
_cell.length_a   1.000
_cell.length_b   1.000
_cell.length_c   1.000
_cell.angle_alpha   90.00
_cell.angle_beta   90.00
_cell.angle_gamma   90.00
#
_symmetry.space_group_name_H-M   'P 1'
#
loop_
_entity.id
_entity.type
_entity.pdbx_description
1 polymer ?
#
loop_
_entity_poly.entity_id
_entity_poly.type
_entity_poly.pdbx_seq_one_letter_code
_entity_poly.pdbx_strand_id
1 'polypeptide(L)'
;SAVALSLVAVAPTASAATCAKKTTVTMLGTIKPEIQDQFLAAVKAYNASQKCYTLKSIPGDRKLTFLQNVTPMYAAKHAPTIMYTLQEIPDMANKVMDWKGTKLASLVTPDLLAAANIGGKQVGVPSTAEAFGLLYNKKVLDKAGVDPKSITTRDALEAAFKKVQASGTGAVRFSSIWWSLGAHFSNIYFTNAATTHEGRLKNLDAMADGTKDLMKDPVFQNYLATFDLLKKYNQSKPNTTDTEYDLSVADLASGKAGFWFMGNWAEPNLLTASPDTDFGIMPLPISNDAKAYGNGSISVGVPGYFMIDKVQSTPEQRAGAQDFLTWLYTSDKGQQRVAGPVESGGMNFIPVYKGFKVQPKTFMAREIASYVNAGKTLDWINTYYPAGGQDKYGASGQKLMAGDITGAQYATELQDAWKGSVKTWRGVKK
;
A
#
# COMPACT_ATOMS: atom_id res chain seq x y z
N SER A 1 -3.24 -66.11 -27.40
CA SER A 1 -4.01 -65.06 -26.70
C SER A 1 -3.26 -64.69 -25.42
N ALA A 2 -2.57 -63.55 -25.39
CA ALA A 2 -1.89 -62.99 -24.25
C ALA A 2 -2.79 -61.90 -23.61
N VAL A 3 -3.19 -62.08 -22.39
CA VAL A 3 -3.95 -61.11 -21.60
C VAL A 3 -2.94 -60.21 -20.90
N ALA A 4 -2.89 -58.92 -21.29
CA ALA A 4 -2.09 -57.90 -20.63
C ALA A 4 -2.85 -57.40 -19.38
N LEU A 5 -2.31 -57.64 -18.20
CA LEU A 5 -2.73 -57.03 -16.97
C LEU A 5 -2.15 -55.60 -16.90
N SER A 6 -2.98 -54.56 -17.01
CA SER A 6 -2.62 -53.20 -16.73
C SER A 6 -2.62 -52.96 -15.21
N LEU A 7 -1.45 -52.77 -14.63
CA LEU A 7 -1.28 -52.26 -13.27
C LEU A 7 -1.65 -50.79 -13.24
N VAL A 8 -2.77 -50.45 -12.62
CA VAL A 8 -3.13 -49.07 -12.26
C VAL A 8 -2.28 -48.65 -11.05
N ALA A 9 -1.31 -47.81 -11.28
CA ALA A 9 -0.53 -47.21 -10.19
C ALA A 9 -1.45 -46.21 -9.44
N VAL A 10 -1.84 -46.58 -8.23
CA VAL A 10 -2.52 -45.69 -7.29
C VAL A 10 -1.45 -44.71 -6.79
N ALA A 11 -1.60 -43.43 -7.16
CA ALA A 11 -0.77 -42.37 -6.63
C ALA A 11 -0.96 -42.28 -5.11
N PRO A 12 0.12 -42.15 -4.31
CA PRO A 12 -0.02 -42.03 -2.87
C PRO A 12 -0.80 -40.77 -2.53
N THR A 13 -1.95 -40.92 -1.88
CA THR A 13 -2.65 -39.83 -1.24
C THR A 13 -1.72 -39.19 -0.22
N ALA A 14 -1.43 -37.89 -0.33
CA ALA A 14 -0.65 -37.15 0.64
C ALA A 14 -1.30 -37.37 2.03
N SER A 15 -0.61 -38.10 2.88
CA SER A 15 -1.00 -38.31 4.26
C SER A 15 -1.07 -36.97 4.95
N ALA A 16 -2.24 -36.60 5.46
CA ALA A 16 -2.39 -35.43 6.30
C ALA A 16 -1.46 -35.58 7.51
N ALA A 17 -0.46 -34.72 7.62
CA ALA A 17 0.50 -34.77 8.72
C ALA A 17 -0.26 -34.71 10.05
N THR A 18 -0.14 -35.77 10.84
CA THR A 18 -0.73 -35.83 12.18
C THR A 18 0.17 -35.02 13.11
N CYS A 19 -0.28 -33.80 13.48
CA CYS A 19 0.45 -32.98 14.43
C CYS A 19 0.20 -33.48 15.85
N ALA A 20 1.25 -33.85 16.56
CA ALA A 20 1.17 -34.30 17.95
C ALA A 20 0.66 -33.21 18.91
N LYS A 21 0.92 -31.94 18.59
CA LYS A 21 0.45 -30.75 19.34
C LYS A 21 0.25 -29.58 18.41
N LYS A 22 -0.83 -28.81 18.64
CA LYS A 22 -1.12 -27.61 17.89
C LYS A 22 -0.18 -26.46 18.29
N THR A 23 0.53 -25.88 17.32
CA THR A 23 1.47 -24.78 17.54
C THR A 23 0.76 -23.44 17.37
N THR A 24 0.92 -22.52 18.33
CA THR A 24 0.42 -21.16 18.21
C THR A 24 1.44 -20.30 17.46
N VAL A 25 0.98 -19.65 16.40
CA VAL A 25 1.70 -18.66 15.61
C VAL A 25 1.07 -17.30 15.88
N THR A 26 1.88 -16.31 16.25
CA THR A 26 1.40 -14.96 16.55
C THR A 26 1.71 -14.03 15.39
N MET A 27 0.81 -13.08 15.12
CA MET A 27 1.01 -12.03 14.13
C MET A 27 0.72 -10.67 14.77
N LEU A 28 1.67 -9.74 14.68
CA LEU A 28 1.42 -8.36 15.10
C LEU A 28 0.41 -7.72 14.13
N GLY A 29 -0.74 -7.43 14.67
CA GLY A 29 -1.90 -6.96 13.92
C GLY A 29 -1.90 -5.45 13.71
N THR A 30 -0.83 -4.87 13.18
CA THR A 30 -0.86 -3.51 12.61
C THR A 30 -1.54 -3.53 11.24
N ILE A 31 -2.67 -4.24 11.18
CA ILE A 31 -3.44 -4.38 9.96
C ILE A 31 -4.21 -3.08 9.76
N LYS A 32 -4.36 -2.72 8.50
CA LYS A 32 -5.17 -1.56 8.09
C LYS A 32 -6.58 -1.68 8.66
N PRO A 33 -7.09 -0.63 9.33
CA PRO A 33 -8.46 -0.62 9.89
C PRO A 33 -9.50 -1.02 8.86
N GLU A 34 -9.30 -0.58 7.62
CA GLU A 34 -10.21 -0.73 6.50
C GLU A 34 -10.52 -2.18 6.12
N ILE A 35 -9.61 -3.10 6.44
CA ILE A 35 -9.71 -4.53 6.10
C ILE A 35 -9.58 -5.43 7.32
N GLN A 36 -9.67 -4.89 8.51
CA GLN A 36 -9.45 -5.68 9.74
C GLN A 36 -10.40 -6.85 9.85
N ASP A 37 -11.68 -6.64 9.58
CA ASP A 37 -12.69 -7.70 9.67
C ASP A 37 -12.45 -8.79 8.62
N GLN A 38 -12.12 -8.42 7.39
CA GLN A 38 -11.79 -9.34 6.32
C GLN A 38 -10.53 -10.14 6.62
N PHE A 39 -9.52 -9.48 7.21
CA PHE A 39 -8.30 -10.18 7.63
C PHE A 39 -8.57 -11.16 8.78
N LEU A 40 -9.33 -10.79 9.79
CA LEU A 40 -9.73 -11.69 10.88
C LEU A 40 -10.58 -12.86 10.35
N ALA A 41 -11.40 -12.63 9.33
CA ALA A 41 -12.11 -13.70 8.63
C ALA A 41 -11.14 -14.65 7.90
N ALA A 42 -10.06 -14.14 7.30
CA ALA A 42 -9.01 -14.97 6.72
C ALA A 42 -8.28 -15.81 7.78
N VAL A 43 -7.94 -15.22 8.92
CA VAL A 43 -7.34 -15.94 10.07
C VAL A 43 -8.27 -17.07 10.55
N LYS A 44 -9.56 -16.80 10.71
CA LYS A 44 -10.57 -17.79 11.10
C LYS A 44 -10.67 -18.91 10.07
N ALA A 45 -10.68 -18.58 8.79
CA ALA A 45 -10.76 -19.55 7.70
C ALA A 45 -9.50 -20.46 7.65
N TYR A 46 -8.31 -19.89 7.84
CA TYR A 46 -7.07 -20.66 7.95
C TYR A 46 -7.10 -21.61 9.14
N ASN A 47 -7.43 -21.09 10.33
CA ASN A 47 -7.49 -21.92 11.55
C ASN A 47 -8.48 -23.08 11.45
N ALA A 48 -9.54 -22.94 10.65
CA ALA A 48 -10.50 -24.00 10.37
C ALA A 48 -10.06 -24.99 9.28
N SER A 49 -9.10 -24.61 8.43
CA SER A 49 -8.69 -25.40 7.27
C SER A 49 -7.66 -26.48 7.58
N GLN A 50 -7.00 -26.41 8.73
CA GLN A 50 -5.95 -27.34 9.16
C GLN A 50 -5.96 -27.54 10.69
N LYS A 51 -5.19 -28.52 11.18
CA LYS A 51 -5.19 -28.94 12.60
C LYS A 51 -3.89 -28.63 13.34
N CYS A 52 -2.81 -28.29 12.63
CA CYS A 52 -1.45 -28.20 13.18
C CYS A 52 -1.14 -26.83 13.80
N TYR A 53 -1.76 -25.77 13.31
CA TYR A 53 -1.45 -24.42 13.71
C TYR A 53 -2.67 -23.64 14.20
N THR A 54 -2.43 -22.68 15.09
CA THR A 54 -3.40 -21.65 15.46
C THR A 54 -2.77 -20.31 15.25
N LEU A 55 -3.20 -19.58 14.23
CA LEU A 55 -2.80 -18.19 14.03
C LEU A 55 -3.60 -17.29 14.99
N LYS A 56 -2.89 -16.45 15.75
CA LYS A 56 -3.46 -15.43 16.63
C LYS A 56 -2.97 -14.06 16.23
N SER A 57 -3.89 -13.15 15.95
CA SER A 57 -3.58 -11.72 15.79
C SER A 57 -3.34 -11.10 17.17
N ILE A 58 -2.23 -10.38 17.32
CA ILE A 58 -1.91 -9.55 18.48
C ILE A 58 -2.24 -8.11 18.08
N PRO A 59 -3.11 -7.39 18.80
CA PRO A 59 -3.42 -6.01 18.46
C PRO A 59 -2.16 -5.14 18.62
N GLY A 60 -1.89 -4.31 17.60
CA GLY A 60 -0.91 -3.24 17.68
C GLY A 60 -1.58 -1.93 18.08
N ASP A 61 -0.86 -1.05 18.76
CA ASP A 61 -1.32 0.32 18.98
C ASP A 61 -1.08 1.15 17.71
N ARG A 62 -2.14 1.62 17.09
CA ARG A 62 -2.11 2.39 15.84
C ARG A 62 -1.56 3.81 16.01
N LYS A 63 -1.45 4.30 17.23
CA LYS A 63 -0.83 5.58 17.56
C LYS A 63 0.70 5.49 17.60
N LEU A 64 1.23 4.28 17.69
CA LEU A 64 2.65 4.00 17.74
C LEU A 64 3.17 3.56 16.37
N THR A 65 4.43 3.87 16.09
CA THR A 65 5.12 3.35 14.91
C THR A 65 5.29 1.83 15.02
N PHE A 66 5.64 1.17 13.91
CA PHE A 66 5.92 -0.26 13.94
C PHE A 66 7.03 -0.61 14.95
N LEU A 67 8.13 0.15 14.97
CA LEU A 67 9.23 -0.10 15.91
C LEU A 67 8.83 0.14 17.36
N GLN A 68 8.00 1.15 17.63
CA GLN A 68 7.49 1.40 18.99
C GLN A 68 6.60 0.26 19.49
N ASN A 69 5.84 -0.39 18.60
CA ASN A 69 5.06 -1.58 18.93
C ASN A 69 5.94 -2.82 19.15
N VAL A 70 6.88 -3.10 18.24
CA VAL A 70 7.58 -4.39 18.21
C VAL A 70 8.78 -4.45 19.15
N THR A 71 9.46 -3.33 19.41
CA THR A 71 10.68 -3.29 20.23
C THR A 71 10.43 -3.77 21.67
N PRO A 72 9.38 -3.30 22.37
CA PRO A 72 9.07 -3.82 23.71
C PRO A 72 8.75 -5.32 23.72
N MET A 73 8.13 -5.83 22.65
CA MET A 73 7.81 -7.27 22.54
C MET A 73 9.08 -8.11 22.44
N TYR A 74 10.08 -7.66 21.65
CA TYR A 74 11.40 -8.30 21.63
C TYR A 74 12.12 -8.23 22.97
N ALA A 75 12.06 -7.09 23.64
CA ALA A 75 12.67 -6.92 24.98
C ALA A 75 12.04 -7.85 26.01
N ALA A 76 10.73 -8.05 25.95
CA ALA A 76 9.98 -8.98 26.81
C ALA A 76 10.10 -10.44 26.42
N LYS A 77 10.86 -10.80 25.38
CA LYS A 77 10.96 -12.15 24.79
C LYS A 77 9.61 -12.74 24.30
N HIS A 78 8.77 -11.86 23.82
CA HIS A 78 7.45 -12.16 23.24
C HIS A 78 7.30 -11.59 21.83
N ALA A 79 8.37 -11.69 21.03
CA ALA A 79 8.33 -11.23 19.64
C ALA A 79 7.20 -11.93 18.86
N PRO A 80 6.44 -11.19 18.03
CA PRO A 80 5.44 -11.82 17.15
C PRO A 80 6.15 -12.69 16.10
N THR A 81 5.58 -13.83 15.77
CA THR A 81 6.15 -14.71 14.76
C THR A 81 6.06 -14.08 13.36
N ILE A 82 4.92 -13.48 13.03
CA ILE A 82 4.69 -12.76 11.78
C ILE A 82 4.61 -11.27 12.07
N MET A 83 5.30 -10.49 11.25
CA MET A 83 5.30 -9.02 11.28
C MET A 83 5.01 -8.50 9.87
N TYR A 84 4.43 -7.30 9.81
CA TYR A 84 4.10 -6.63 8.57
C TYR A 84 4.52 -5.17 8.65
N THR A 85 5.39 -4.75 7.74
CA THR A 85 5.82 -3.35 7.64
C THR A 85 6.34 -3.02 6.24
N LEU A 86 6.61 -1.75 5.99
CA LEU A 86 7.15 -1.24 4.74
C LEU A 86 8.52 -0.58 4.94
N GLN A 87 8.59 0.42 5.79
CA GLN A 87 9.77 1.29 5.91
C GLN A 87 10.84 0.73 6.85
N GLU A 88 10.43 -0.02 7.86
CA GLU A 88 11.30 -0.58 8.89
C GLU A 88 11.88 -1.95 8.52
N ILE A 89 11.76 -2.35 7.25
CA ILE A 89 12.35 -3.60 6.74
C ILE A 89 13.85 -3.67 7.01
N PRO A 90 14.65 -2.61 6.78
CA PRO A 90 16.08 -2.64 7.08
C PRO A 90 16.39 -2.84 8.56
N ASP A 91 15.60 -2.26 9.46
CA ASP A 91 15.77 -2.36 10.91
C ASP A 91 15.51 -3.79 11.41
N MET A 92 14.67 -4.52 10.69
CA MET A 92 14.30 -5.89 11.04
C MET A 92 15.16 -6.95 10.35
N ALA A 93 15.98 -6.60 9.37
CA ALA A 93 16.67 -7.54 8.49
C ALA A 93 17.51 -8.60 9.24
N ASN A 94 18.12 -8.25 10.36
CA ASN A 94 18.91 -9.18 11.17
C ASN A 94 18.06 -10.08 12.08
N LYS A 95 16.77 -9.75 12.29
CA LYS A 95 15.88 -10.47 13.20
C LYS A 95 14.95 -11.46 12.48
N VAL A 96 14.87 -11.40 11.15
CA VAL A 96 13.91 -12.17 10.39
C VAL A 96 14.56 -13.21 9.48
N MET A 97 13.78 -14.20 9.06
CA MET A 97 14.27 -15.25 8.17
C MET A 97 14.53 -14.76 6.75
N ASP A 98 15.38 -15.48 6.03
CA ASP A 98 15.57 -15.30 4.61
C ASP A 98 14.53 -16.13 3.83
N TRP A 99 13.79 -15.48 2.96
CA TRP A 99 12.79 -16.10 2.09
C TRP A 99 13.39 -16.64 0.78
N LYS A 100 14.69 -16.39 0.54
CA LYS A 100 15.35 -16.84 -0.67
C LYS A 100 15.22 -18.37 -0.84
N GLY A 101 14.80 -18.80 -2.03
CA GLY A 101 14.61 -20.23 -2.33
C GLY A 101 13.31 -20.84 -1.80
N THR A 102 12.45 -20.08 -1.09
CA THR A 102 11.15 -20.58 -0.70
C THR A 102 10.17 -20.61 -1.88
N LYS A 103 9.20 -21.54 -1.82
CA LYS A 103 8.14 -21.64 -2.84
C LYS A 103 7.38 -20.32 -2.98
N LEU A 104 7.01 -19.68 -1.86
CA LEU A 104 6.20 -18.46 -1.91
C LEU A 104 6.95 -17.30 -2.57
N ALA A 105 8.22 -17.09 -2.23
CA ALA A 105 9.04 -16.04 -2.85
C ALA A 105 9.24 -16.29 -4.37
N SER A 106 9.33 -17.54 -4.81
CA SER A 106 9.49 -17.87 -6.23
C SER A 106 8.27 -17.52 -7.10
N LEU A 107 7.13 -17.31 -6.48
CA LEU A 107 5.89 -16.90 -7.17
C LEU A 107 5.81 -15.38 -7.40
N VAL A 108 6.76 -14.60 -6.88
CA VAL A 108 6.78 -13.13 -7.01
C VAL A 108 7.87 -12.72 -8.02
N THR A 109 7.62 -11.65 -8.76
CA THR A 109 8.62 -11.10 -9.67
C THR A 109 9.75 -10.40 -8.89
N PRO A 110 11.01 -10.40 -9.40
CA PRO A 110 12.14 -9.79 -8.71
C PRO A 110 11.90 -8.31 -8.31
N ASP A 111 11.25 -7.54 -9.17
CA ASP A 111 11.00 -6.11 -8.92
C ASP A 111 10.13 -5.89 -7.67
N LEU A 112 9.14 -6.73 -7.47
CA LEU A 112 8.26 -6.66 -6.28
C LEU A 112 8.94 -7.21 -5.01
N LEU A 113 10.02 -7.98 -5.15
CA LEU A 113 10.85 -8.46 -4.04
C LEU A 113 11.94 -7.46 -3.66
N ALA A 114 12.34 -6.58 -4.58
CA ALA A 114 13.53 -5.71 -4.45
C ALA A 114 13.50 -4.87 -3.16
N ALA A 115 12.32 -4.37 -2.78
CA ALA A 115 12.17 -3.55 -1.58
C ALA A 115 12.51 -4.27 -0.27
N ALA A 116 12.36 -5.59 -0.22
CA ALA A 116 12.69 -6.41 0.94
C ALA A 116 13.96 -7.26 0.72
N ASN A 117 14.78 -6.89 -0.27
CA ASN A 117 16.11 -7.49 -0.45
C ASN A 117 17.17 -6.62 0.25
N ILE A 118 17.63 -7.04 1.40
CA ILE A 118 18.59 -6.32 2.23
C ILE A 118 19.89 -7.12 2.33
N GLY A 119 20.97 -6.56 1.80
CA GLY A 119 22.27 -7.22 1.84
C GLY A 119 22.30 -8.61 1.15
N GLY A 120 21.52 -8.79 0.10
CA GLY A 120 21.40 -10.05 -0.65
C GLY A 120 20.48 -11.09 -0.01
N LYS A 121 19.82 -10.77 1.12
CA LYS A 121 18.81 -11.61 1.77
C LYS A 121 17.42 -11.10 1.44
N GLN A 122 16.51 -11.98 1.12
CA GLN A 122 15.09 -11.66 0.94
C GLN A 122 14.39 -11.72 2.29
N VAL A 123 14.31 -10.60 3.00
CA VAL A 123 13.85 -10.54 4.40
C VAL A 123 12.34 -10.46 4.54
N GLY A 124 11.60 -10.33 3.46
CA GLY A 124 10.14 -10.29 3.47
C GLY A 124 9.53 -10.67 2.13
N VAL A 125 8.26 -11.05 2.14
CA VAL A 125 7.44 -11.28 0.93
C VAL A 125 6.32 -10.26 0.86
N PRO A 126 5.98 -9.75 -0.36
CA PRO A 126 4.97 -8.72 -0.51
C PRO A 126 3.58 -9.21 -0.10
N SER A 127 2.73 -8.31 0.37
CA SER A 127 1.33 -8.63 0.64
C SER A 127 0.49 -8.66 -0.64
N THR A 128 0.30 -7.49 -1.24
CA THR A 128 -0.56 -7.26 -2.41
C THR A 128 0.01 -6.09 -3.21
N ALA A 129 -0.57 -5.76 -4.35
CA ALA A 129 -0.39 -4.45 -4.95
C ALA A 129 -1.54 -3.52 -4.52
N GLU A 130 -1.21 -2.28 -4.31
CA GLU A 130 -2.16 -1.20 -4.12
C GLU A 130 -1.86 -0.05 -5.07
N ALA A 131 -2.88 0.74 -5.36
CA ALA A 131 -2.77 1.91 -6.20
C ALA A 131 -3.33 3.15 -5.48
N PHE A 132 -2.73 4.31 -5.70
CA PHE A 132 -3.30 5.58 -5.26
C PHE A 132 -3.22 6.65 -6.34
N GLY A 133 -4.11 7.62 -6.22
CA GLY A 133 -4.30 8.74 -7.12
C GLY A 133 -5.51 9.55 -6.67
N LEU A 134 -6.32 10.00 -7.61
CA LEU A 134 -7.62 10.57 -7.31
C LEU A 134 -8.69 9.50 -7.47
N LEU A 135 -9.28 9.06 -6.35
CA LEU A 135 -10.52 8.30 -6.38
C LEU A 135 -11.66 9.21 -6.80
N TYR A 136 -12.68 8.68 -7.47
CA TYR A 136 -13.85 9.44 -7.86
C TYR A 136 -15.14 8.64 -7.77
N ASN A 137 -16.25 9.35 -7.53
CA ASN A 137 -17.60 8.79 -7.62
C ASN A 137 -18.11 8.98 -9.05
N LYS A 138 -18.27 7.88 -9.79
CA LYS A 138 -18.67 7.94 -11.21
C LYS A 138 -20.01 8.63 -11.41
N LYS A 139 -21.00 8.40 -10.57
CA LYS A 139 -22.32 9.05 -10.66
C LYS A 139 -22.22 10.58 -10.55
N VAL A 140 -21.33 11.09 -9.67
CA VAL A 140 -21.10 12.52 -9.53
C VAL A 140 -20.43 13.10 -10.76
N LEU A 141 -19.41 12.43 -11.30
CA LEU A 141 -18.71 12.90 -12.49
C LEU A 141 -19.63 12.90 -13.72
N ASP A 142 -20.41 11.83 -13.92
CA ASP A 142 -21.39 11.75 -15.01
C ASP A 142 -22.41 12.91 -14.93
N LYS A 143 -22.96 13.18 -13.73
CA LYS A 143 -23.88 14.32 -13.49
C LYS A 143 -23.22 15.66 -13.81
N ALA A 144 -21.96 15.82 -13.51
CA ALA A 144 -21.22 17.07 -13.74
C ALA A 144 -20.68 17.19 -15.19
N GLY A 145 -20.87 16.18 -16.04
CA GLY A 145 -20.32 16.13 -17.38
C GLY A 145 -18.79 16.13 -17.40
N VAL A 146 -18.19 15.40 -16.48
CA VAL A 146 -16.72 15.26 -16.34
C VAL A 146 -16.30 13.86 -16.78
N ASP A 147 -15.47 13.79 -17.82
CA ASP A 147 -14.78 12.55 -18.21
C ASP A 147 -13.40 12.51 -17.51
N PRO A 148 -13.15 11.58 -16.57
CA PRO A 148 -11.87 11.49 -15.88
C PRO A 148 -10.69 11.26 -16.83
N LYS A 149 -10.90 10.65 -17.99
CA LYS A 149 -9.85 10.41 -19.00
C LYS A 149 -9.39 11.69 -19.70
N SER A 150 -10.22 12.74 -19.70
CA SER A 150 -9.86 14.04 -20.26
C SER A 150 -9.00 14.90 -19.34
N ILE A 151 -8.84 14.48 -18.06
CA ILE A 151 -8.08 15.25 -17.06
C ILE A 151 -6.60 14.86 -17.14
N THR A 152 -5.87 15.47 -18.05
CA THR A 152 -4.45 15.17 -18.33
C THR A 152 -3.49 16.23 -17.84
N THR A 153 -3.99 17.35 -17.30
CA THR A 153 -3.20 18.46 -16.78
C THR A 153 -3.80 19.00 -15.48
N ARG A 154 -3.00 19.77 -14.72
CA ARG A 154 -3.49 20.43 -13.50
C ARG A 154 -4.63 21.42 -13.80
N ASP A 155 -4.55 22.18 -14.92
CA ASP A 155 -5.62 23.11 -15.33
C ASP A 155 -6.90 22.34 -15.71
N ALA A 156 -6.79 21.18 -16.39
CA ALA A 156 -7.94 20.33 -16.67
C ALA A 156 -8.57 19.78 -15.38
N LEU A 157 -7.75 19.47 -14.37
CA LEU A 157 -8.23 19.07 -13.05
C LEU A 157 -8.98 20.21 -12.35
N GLU A 158 -8.46 21.45 -12.38
CA GLU A 158 -9.17 22.58 -11.84
C GLU A 158 -10.51 22.83 -12.56
N ALA A 159 -10.53 22.71 -13.88
CA ALA A 159 -11.77 22.81 -14.66
C ALA A 159 -12.79 21.73 -14.26
N ALA A 160 -12.34 20.49 -14.02
CA ALA A 160 -13.20 19.42 -13.52
C ALA A 160 -13.75 19.73 -12.13
N PHE A 161 -12.94 20.24 -11.21
CA PHE A 161 -13.40 20.66 -9.88
C PHE A 161 -14.49 21.74 -9.96
N LYS A 162 -14.31 22.72 -10.83
CA LYS A 162 -15.33 23.78 -11.06
C LYS A 162 -16.65 23.20 -11.59
N LYS A 163 -16.59 22.25 -12.53
CA LYS A 163 -17.80 21.58 -13.05
C LYS A 163 -18.53 20.80 -11.95
N VAL A 164 -17.78 20.05 -11.13
CA VAL A 164 -18.36 19.30 -10.01
C VAL A 164 -19.02 20.26 -9.02
N GLN A 165 -18.39 21.38 -8.67
CA GLN A 165 -19.00 22.37 -7.79
C GLN A 165 -20.26 23.01 -8.41
N ALA A 166 -20.23 23.31 -9.70
CA ALA A 166 -21.39 23.84 -10.43
C ALA A 166 -22.57 22.87 -10.45
N SER A 167 -22.35 21.56 -10.33
CA SER A 167 -23.40 20.53 -10.20
C SER A 167 -24.01 20.43 -8.79
N GLY A 168 -23.52 21.27 -7.84
CA GLY A 168 -23.97 21.29 -6.45
C GLY A 168 -23.27 20.28 -5.54
N THR A 169 -22.11 19.73 -5.97
CA THR A 169 -21.33 18.75 -5.23
C THR A 169 -19.96 19.34 -4.85
N GLY A 170 -19.40 18.98 -3.72
CA GLY A 170 -18.06 19.35 -3.36
C GLY A 170 -17.01 18.75 -4.29
N ALA A 171 -15.93 19.50 -4.58
CA ALA A 171 -14.96 19.07 -5.57
C ALA A 171 -14.13 17.88 -5.08
N VAL A 172 -13.33 18.05 -4.03
CA VAL A 172 -12.35 17.06 -3.62
C VAL A 172 -12.25 16.95 -2.10
N ARG A 173 -12.02 15.74 -1.62
CA ARG A 173 -11.49 15.45 -0.29
C ARG A 173 -9.97 15.34 -0.39
N PHE A 174 -9.26 16.21 0.31
CA PHE A 174 -7.81 16.16 0.48
C PHE A 174 -7.53 16.16 1.97
N SER A 175 -7.49 14.96 2.55
CA SER A 175 -7.47 14.78 3.99
C SER A 175 -6.12 15.15 4.59
N SER A 176 -6.14 15.75 5.78
CA SER A 176 -4.93 16.06 6.56
C SER A 176 -4.37 14.85 7.31
N ILE A 177 -4.67 13.66 6.86
CA ILE A 177 -4.18 12.41 7.46
C ILE A 177 -2.67 12.31 7.23
N TRP A 178 -1.92 12.22 8.33
CA TRP A 178 -0.46 12.26 8.31
C TRP A 178 0.17 11.23 7.35
N TRP A 179 -0.30 9.98 7.36
CA TRP A 179 0.25 8.95 6.46
C TRP A 179 -0.13 9.18 4.99
N SER A 180 -1.30 9.74 4.70
CA SER A 180 -1.71 10.08 3.34
C SER A 180 -0.83 11.20 2.77
N LEU A 181 -0.58 12.25 3.55
CA LEU A 181 0.31 13.34 3.17
C LEU A 181 1.78 12.88 3.14
N GLY A 182 2.20 12.13 4.15
CA GLY A 182 3.60 11.76 4.36
C GLY A 182 4.09 10.62 3.49
N ALA A 183 3.22 9.64 3.15
CA ALA A 183 3.60 8.54 2.29
C ALA A 183 3.14 8.72 0.85
N HIS A 184 1.85 8.99 0.65
CA HIS A 184 1.26 8.92 -0.68
C HIS A 184 1.39 10.25 -1.43
N PHE A 185 1.04 11.36 -0.80
CA PHE A 185 1.14 12.65 -1.49
C PHE A 185 2.61 13.03 -1.71
N SER A 186 3.49 12.89 -0.71
CA SER A 186 4.92 13.14 -0.90
C SER A 186 5.54 12.25 -1.99
N ASN A 187 5.08 10.99 -2.12
CA ASN A 187 5.53 10.08 -3.17
C ASN A 187 5.29 10.67 -4.56
N ILE A 188 4.24 11.47 -4.76
CA ILE A 188 3.95 12.10 -6.07
C ILE A 188 5.14 12.93 -6.54
N TYR A 189 5.80 13.69 -5.65
CA TYR A 189 7.03 14.38 -6.01
C TYR A 189 8.14 13.38 -6.35
N PHE A 190 8.47 12.48 -5.44
CA PHE A 190 9.64 11.61 -5.57
C PHE A 190 9.56 10.67 -6.79
N THR A 191 8.36 10.18 -7.10
CA THR A 191 8.17 9.30 -8.26
C THR A 191 8.19 10.06 -9.58
N ASN A 192 7.84 11.35 -9.59
CA ASN A 192 7.89 12.21 -10.79
C ASN A 192 9.26 12.88 -10.99
N ALA A 193 10.15 12.85 -10.01
CA ALA A 193 11.44 13.53 -10.04
C ALA A 193 12.41 12.98 -11.11
N ALA A 194 12.18 11.76 -11.60
CA ALA A 194 12.94 11.18 -12.71
C ALA A 194 12.09 10.12 -13.45
N THR A 195 12.41 9.91 -14.73
CA THR A 195 11.68 8.96 -15.60
C THR A 195 12.08 7.50 -15.39
N THR A 196 13.22 7.24 -14.74
CA THR A 196 13.72 5.89 -14.45
C THR A 196 13.77 5.63 -12.96
N HIS A 197 13.64 4.37 -12.56
CA HIS A 197 13.79 3.96 -11.16
C HIS A 197 15.15 4.37 -10.59
N GLU A 198 16.24 4.12 -11.33
CA GLU A 198 17.60 4.52 -10.93
C GLU A 198 17.72 6.05 -10.74
N GLY A 199 17.12 6.84 -11.63
CA GLY A 199 17.10 8.31 -11.51
C GLY A 199 16.36 8.76 -10.26
N ARG A 200 15.26 8.11 -9.90
CA ARG A 200 14.53 8.37 -8.65
C ARG A 200 15.37 8.04 -7.42
N LEU A 201 16.09 6.90 -7.44
CA LEU A 201 17.01 6.57 -6.35
C LEU A 201 18.15 7.59 -6.23
N LYS A 202 18.73 8.07 -7.34
CA LYS A 202 19.71 9.17 -7.32
C LYS A 202 19.15 10.47 -6.74
N ASN A 203 17.86 10.77 -7.00
CA ASN A 203 17.21 11.92 -6.36
C ASN A 203 17.12 11.74 -4.85
N LEU A 204 16.82 10.52 -4.36
CA LEU A 204 16.85 10.22 -2.93
C LEU A 204 18.27 10.34 -2.34
N ASP A 205 19.29 9.90 -3.04
CA ASP A 205 20.70 10.09 -2.61
C ASP A 205 21.02 11.58 -2.47
N ALA A 206 20.60 12.42 -3.41
CA ALA A 206 20.82 13.87 -3.34
C ALA A 206 20.05 14.50 -2.16
N MET A 207 18.88 13.98 -1.80
CA MET A 207 18.18 14.39 -0.57
C MET A 207 18.99 14.03 0.67
N ALA A 208 19.49 12.80 0.74
CA ALA A 208 20.25 12.29 1.86
C ALA A 208 21.61 12.98 2.04
N ASP A 209 22.28 13.30 0.95
CA ASP A 209 23.57 14.02 0.93
C ASP A 209 23.40 15.55 1.16
N GLY A 210 22.15 16.04 1.18
CA GLY A 210 21.85 17.47 1.34
C GLY A 210 22.21 18.33 0.11
N THR A 211 22.46 17.71 -1.05
CA THR A 211 22.80 18.40 -2.29
C THR A 211 21.58 18.80 -3.11
N LYS A 212 20.41 18.24 -2.81
CA LYS A 212 19.15 18.59 -3.47
C LYS A 212 18.61 19.93 -2.95
N ASP A 213 18.29 20.82 -3.86
CA ASP A 213 17.52 22.05 -3.60
C ASP A 213 16.12 21.88 -4.18
N LEU A 214 15.16 21.55 -3.33
CA LEU A 214 13.77 21.31 -3.74
C LEU A 214 13.13 22.56 -4.36
N MET A 215 13.43 23.74 -3.83
CA MET A 215 12.82 24.99 -4.33
C MET A 215 13.32 25.38 -5.72
N LYS A 216 14.44 24.82 -6.19
CA LYS A 216 14.92 24.99 -7.58
C LYS A 216 14.47 23.87 -8.52
N ASP A 217 13.82 22.83 -7.99
CA ASP A 217 13.34 21.70 -8.80
C ASP A 217 11.96 22.03 -9.41
N PRO A 218 11.84 22.12 -10.75
CA PRO A 218 10.57 22.43 -11.41
C PRO A 218 9.49 21.38 -11.14
N VAL A 219 9.85 20.11 -10.89
CA VAL A 219 8.89 19.06 -10.53
C VAL A 219 8.33 19.33 -9.13
N PHE A 220 9.17 19.80 -8.20
CA PHE A 220 8.72 20.16 -6.85
C PHE A 220 7.83 21.41 -6.87
N GLN A 221 8.12 22.39 -7.71
CA GLN A 221 7.27 23.57 -7.91
C GLN A 221 5.87 23.16 -8.43
N ASN A 222 5.82 22.25 -9.40
CA ASN A 222 4.55 21.69 -9.90
C ASN A 222 3.81 20.89 -8.83
N TYR A 223 4.52 20.14 -8.02
CA TYR A 223 3.97 19.42 -6.88
C TYR A 223 3.33 20.37 -5.85
N LEU A 224 4.02 21.44 -5.47
CA LEU A 224 3.47 22.49 -4.57
C LEU A 224 2.23 23.17 -5.17
N ALA A 225 2.27 23.51 -6.45
CA ALA A 225 1.12 24.13 -7.12
C ALA A 225 -0.10 23.19 -7.16
N THR A 226 0.13 21.87 -7.22
CA THR A 226 -0.95 20.88 -7.13
C THR A 226 -1.44 20.73 -5.70
N PHE A 227 -0.56 20.78 -4.69
CA PHE A 227 -0.97 20.85 -3.29
C PHE A 227 -1.91 22.03 -3.04
N ASP A 228 -1.53 23.23 -3.53
CA ASP A 228 -2.33 24.45 -3.38
C ASP A 228 -3.68 24.34 -4.10
N LEU A 229 -3.72 23.71 -5.29
CA LEU A 229 -4.95 23.45 -6.01
C LEU A 229 -5.89 22.54 -5.20
N LEU A 230 -5.38 21.40 -4.72
CA LEU A 230 -6.17 20.49 -3.89
C LEU A 230 -6.66 21.16 -2.61
N LYS A 231 -5.79 21.93 -1.93
CA LYS A 231 -6.15 22.71 -0.74
C LYS A 231 -7.26 23.73 -1.03
N LYS A 232 -7.18 24.44 -2.15
CA LYS A 232 -8.16 25.45 -2.57
C LYS A 232 -9.56 24.86 -2.73
N TYR A 233 -9.67 23.64 -3.28
CA TYR A 233 -10.96 22.98 -3.55
C TYR A 233 -11.35 21.94 -2.50
N ASN A 234 -10.55 21.82 -1.44
CA ASN A 234 -10.70 20.80 -0.41
C ASN A 234 -11.91 21.06 0.48
N GLN A 235 -12.63 19.98 0.79
CA GLN A 235 -13.71 19.96 1.77
C GLN A 235 -13.27 19.50 3.15
N SER A 236 -12.10 18.82 3.26
CA SER A 236 -11.53 18.40 4.54
C SER A 236 -11.05 19.61 5.33
N LYS A 237 -11.18 19.55 6.66
CA LYS A 237 -10.69 20.61 7.53
C LYS A 237 -9.23 20.37 7.90
N PRO A 238 -8.39 21.44 7.95
CA PRO A 238 -7.06 21.33 8.52
C PRO A 238 -7.10 20.78 9.95
N ASN A 239 -6.05 20.09 10.36
CA ASN A 239 -5.86 19.56 11.72
C ASN A 239 -6.92 18.55 12.19
N THR A 240 -7.66 17.91 11.30
CA THR A 240 -8.51 16.77 11.63
C THR A 240 -7.68 15.52 11.87
N THR A 241 -8.17 14.66 12.76
CA THR A 241 -7.55 13.40 13.18
C THR A 241 -8.10 12.20 12.38
N ASP A 242 -7.98 10.98 12.90
CA ASP A 242 -8.40 9.72 12.24
C ASP A 242 -9.86 9.71 11.74
N THR A 243 -10.73 10.53 12.31
CA THR A 243 -12.13 10.67 11.86
C THR A 243 -12.26 11.24 10.45
N GLU A 244 -11.25 11.90 9.94
CA GLU A 244 -11.24 12.47 8.60
C GLU A 244 -11.29 11.41 7.49
N TYR A 245 -10.74 10.23 7.73
CA TYR A 245 -10.85 9.12 6.81
C TYR A 245 -12.30 8.68 6.63
N ASP A 246 -13.01 8.40 7.72
CA ASP A 246 -14.39 7.93 7.70
C ASP A 246 -15.34 8.99 7.09
N LEU A 247 -15.09 10.26 7.38
CA LEU A 247 -15.84 11.36 6.79
C LEU A 247 -15.62 11.45 5.27
N SER A 248 -14.39 11.22 4.82
CA SER A 248 -14.06 11.21 3.39
C SER A 248 -14.70 10.02 2.67
N VAL A 249 -14.73 8.84 3.29
CA VAL A 249 -15.49 7.68 2.81
C VAL A 249 -16.97 8.04 2.67
N ALA A 250 -17.57 8.59 3.73
CA ALA A 250 -18.99 8.94 3.75
C ALA A 250 -19.35 9.96 2.66
N ASP A 251 -18.52 10.99 2.47
CA ASP A 251 -18.79 12.05 1.49
C ASP A 251 -18.59 11.57 0.04
N LEU A 252 -17.56 10.77 -0.25
CA LEU A 252 -17.38 10.20 -1.57
C LEU A 252 -18.48 9.18 -1.89
N ALA A 253 -18.82 8.30 -0.93
CA ALA A 253 -19.84 7.27 -1.12
C ALA A 253 -21.24 7.87 -1.33
N SER A 254 -21.60 8.92 -0.57
CA SER A 254 -22.91 9.59 -0.70
C SER A 254 -23.01 10.56 -1.86
N GLY A 255 -21.91 10.82 -2.58
CA GLY A 255 -21.87 11.80 -3.67
C GLY A 255 -21.83 13.26 -3.20
N LYS A 256 -21.45 13.53 -1.97
CA LYS A 256 -21.19 14.89 -1.46
C LYS A 256 -19.84 15.42 -1.90
N ALA A 257 -18.92 14.55 -2.30
CA ALA A 257 -17.65 14.89 -2.94
C ALA A 257 -17.51 14.14 -4.26
N GLY A 258 -16.91 14.80 -5.28
CA GLY A 258 -16.63 14.18 -6.56
C GLY A 258 -15.36 13.36 -6.56
N PHE A 259 -14.33 13.85 -5.88
CA PHE A 259 -13.00 13.25 -5.83
C PHE A 259 -12.47 13.11 -4.41
N TRP A 260 -11.52 12.18 -4.25
CA TRP A 260 -10.75 12.01 -3.01
C TRP A 260 -9.33 11.55 -3.34
N PHE A 261 -8.30 12.28 -2.88
CA PHE A 261 -6.91 11.81 -2.99
C PHE A 261 -6.70 10.68 -1.99
N MET A 262 -6.69 9.44 -2.49
CA MET A 262 -6.61 8.21 -1.69
C MET A 262 -6.23 7.03 -2.59
N GLY A 263 -6.20 5.83 -2.05
CA GLY A 263 -5.94 4.61 -2.79
C GLY A 263 -7.05 3.57 -2.69
N ASN A 264 -6.88 2.52 -3.47
CA ASN A 264 -7.87 1.45 -3.62
C ASN A 264 -8.13 0.64 -2.34
N TRP A 265 -7.30 0.76 -1.31
CA TRP A 265 -7.60 0.19 0.02
C TRP A 265 -8.85 0.77 0.67
N ALA A 266 -9.30 1.94 0.24
CA ALA A 266 -10.56 2.54 0.70
C ALA A 266 -11.80 1.93 0.03
N GLU A 267 -11.64 1.20 -1.06
CA GLU A 267 -12.76 0.65 -1.82
C GLU A 267 -13.68 -0.26 -1.00
N PRO A 268 -13.20 -1.15 -0.11
CA PRO A 268 -14.08 -1.93 0.75
C PRO A 268 -15.04 -1.08 1.58
N ASN A 269 -14.58 0.04 2.15
CA ASN A 269 -15.42 0.95 2.91
C ASN A 269 -16.43 1.69 2.01
N LEU A 270 -15.99 2.13 0.83
CA LEU A 270 -16.86 2.81 -0.14
C LEU A 270 -17.98 1.88 -0.62
N LEU A 271 -17.67 0.63 -0.94
CA LEU A 271 -18.66 -0.37 -1.36
C LEU A 271 -19.58 -0.80 -0.22
N THR A 272 -19.10 -0.83 1.02
CA THR A 272 -19.96 -1.06 2.19
C THR A 272 -20.95 0.08 2.37
N ALA A 273 -20.51 1.32 2.18
CA ALA A 273 -21.36 2.51 2.33
C ALA A 273 -22.31 2.73 1.13
N SER A 274 -21.91 2.33 -0.08
CA SER A 274 -22.70 2.50 -1.29
C SER A 274 -22.41 1.38 -2.32
N PRO A 275 -23.00 0.19 -2.13
CA PRO A 275 -22.68 -1.00 -2.93
C PRO A 275 -23.01 -0.89 -4.43
N ASP A 276 -23.98 -0.05 -4.77
CA ASP A 276 -24.46 0.14 -6.15
C ASP A 276 -23.77 1.32 -6.88
N THR A 277 -22.64 1.83 -6.33
CA THR A 277 -21.92 2.94 -6.92
C THR A 277 -20.58 2.48 -7.46
N ASP A 278 -20.31 2.79 -8.72
CA ASP A 278 -18.99 2.65 -9.30
C ASP A 278 -18.06 3.74 -8.78
N PHE A 279 -17.02 3.33 -8.08
CA PHE A 279 -15.90 4.19 -7.69
C PHE A 279 -14.72 3.90 -8.61
N GLY A 280 -14.11 4.95 -9.14
CA GLY A 280 -12.95 4.82 -10.01
C GLY A 280 -11.71 5.45 -9.42
N ILE A 281 -10.60 5.30 -10.14
CA ILE A 281 -9.31 5.90 -9.82
C ILE A 281 -8.67 6.49 -11.07
N MET A 282 -8.07 7.65 -10.94
CA MET A 282 -7.36 8.34 -12.01
C MET A 282 -6.03 8.92 -11.54
N PRO A 283 -5.11 9.26 -12.47
CA PRO A 283 -3.90 9.98 -12.15
C PRO A 283 -4.16 11.31 -11.43
N LEU A 284 -3.20 11.74 -10.62
CA LEU A 284 -3.13 13.13 -10.14
C LEU A 284 -2.12 13.88 -11.03
N PRO A 285 -2.55 14.66 -12.01
CA PRO A 285 -1.64 15.43 -12.84
C PRO A 285 -1.03 16.60 -12.05
N ILE A 286 0.30 16.70 -12.04
CA ILE A 286 0.99 17.79 -11.35
C ILE A 286 1.48 18.89 -12.30
N SER A 287 1.53 18.64 -13.61
CA SER A 287 2.01 19.58 -14.61
C SER A 287 0.88 20.03 -15.55
N ASN A 288 1.04 21.23 -16.14
CA ASN A 288 0.20 21.71 -17.24
C ASN A 288 0.70 21.27 -18.62
N ASP A 289 1.84 20.59 -18.70
CA ASP A 289 2.22 19.84 -19.89
C ASP A 289 1.60 18.44 -19.84
N ALA A 290 0.64 18.17 -20.72
CA ALA A 290 -0.04 16.88 -20.81
C ALA A 290 0.91 15.70 -21.12
N LYS A 291 2.11 15.99 -21.65
CA LYS A 291 3.17 15.00 -21.95
C LYS A 291 4.16 14.85 -20.80
N ALA A 292 4.03 15.63 -19.73
CA ALA A 292 4.93 15.52 -18.59
C ALA A 292 4.88 14.10 -18.00
N TYR A 293 6.06 13.59 -17.67
CA TYR A 293 6.16 12.27 -17.05
C TYR A 293 5.27 12.18 -15.80
N GLY A 294 4.54 11.13 -15.69
CA GLY A 294 3.67 10.84 -14.54
C GLY A 294 2.28 11.44 -14.58
N ASN A 295 2.01 12.50 -15.38
CA ASN A 295 0.68 13.14 -15.44
C ASN A 295 -0.46 12.16 -15.80
N GLY A 296 -0.18 11.16 -16.63
CA GLY A 296 -1.14 10.15 -17.06
C GLY A 296 -0.99 8.80 -16.37
N SER A 297 -0.31 8.73 -15.23
CA SER A 297 0.03 7.49 -14.54
C SER A 297 -0.47 7.49 -13.10
N ILE A 298 -0.93 6.34 -12.60
CA ILE A 298 -1.27 6.13 -11.18
C ILE A 298 -0.08 5.53 -10.45
N SER A 299 0.04 5.78 -9.15
CA SER A 299 1.05 5.12 -8.33
C SER A 299 0.61 3.71 -7.97
N VAL A 300 1.43 2.70 -8.30
CA VAL A 300 1.17 1.29 -7.98
C VAL A 300 2.38 0.70 -7.27
N GLY A 301 2.16 0.02 -6.16
CA GLY A 301 3.24 -0.56 -5.38
C GLY A 301 2.78 -1.55 -4.32
N VAL A 302 3.73 -2.06 -3.57
CA VAL A 302 3.48 -2.98 -2.45
C VAL A 302 3.33 -2.18 -1.17
N PRO A 303 2.19 -2.28 -0.46
CA PRO A 303 1.95 -1.50 0.77
C PRO A 303 2.75 -2.01 1.98
N GLY A 304 3.26 -3.21 1.92
CA GLY A 304 4.07 -3.79 2.98
C GLY A 304 4.47 -5.24 2.71
N TYR A 305 5.41 -5.71 3.51
CA TYR A 305 5.99 -7.04 3.41
C TYR A 305 5.77 -7.83 4.68
N PHE A 306 5.43 -9.09 4.53
CA PHE A 306 5.39 -10.03 5.64
C PHE A 306 6.79 -10.56 5.93
N MET A 307 7.17 -10.47 7.19
CA MET A 307 8.43 -10.97 7.72
C MET A 307 8.15 -12.00 8.80
N ILE A 308 9.04 -12.99 8.96
CA ILE A 308 8.93 -14.03 10.01
C ILE A 308 10.13 -13.91 10.93
N ASP A 309 9.87 -13.74 12.23
CA ASP A 309 10.92 -13.72 13.25
C ASP A 309 11.71 -15.03 13.28
N LYS A 310 13.05 -14.92 13.34
CA LYS A 310 13.96 -16.06 13.50
C LYS A 310 14.66 -16.11 14.86
N VAL A 311 14.57 -15.03 15.63
CA VAL A 311 15.37 -14.86 16.85
C VAL A 311 14.68 -15.51 18.06
N GLN A 312 13.37 -15.32 18.17
CA GLN A 312 12.59 -15.81 19.31
C GLN A 312 11.55 -16.87 18.92
N SER A 313 11.18 -16.96 17.66
CA SER A 313 10.23 -17.98 17.20
C SER A 313 10.88 -19.33 17.02
N THR A 314 10.20 -20.38 17.47
CA THR A 314 10.65 -21.78 17.28
C THR A 314 10.61 -22.20 15.81
N PRO A 315 11.31 -23.26 15.41
CA PRO A 315 11.18 -23.82 14.05
C PRO A 315 9.73 -24.12 13.65
N GLU A 316 8.94 -24.68 14.58
CA GLU A 316 7.53 -25.03 14.35
C GLU A 316 6.66 -23.78 14.17
N GLN A 317 6.92 -22.71 14.92
CA GLN A 317 6.23 -21.43 14.75
C GLN A 317 6.54 -20.81 13.39
N ARG A 318 7.81 -20.81 12.97
CA ARG A 318 8.22 -20.33 11.64
C ARG A 318 7.59 -21.17 10.52
N ALA A 319 7.55 -22.49 10.68
CA ALA A 319 6.88 -23.36 9.71
C ALA A 319 5.39 -23.05 9.61
N GLY A 320 4.70 -22.84 10.73
CA GLY A 320 3.29 -22.44 10.74
C GLY A 320 3.04 -21.07 10.15
N ALA A 321 3.97 -20.13 10.33
CA ALA A 321 3.90 -18.81 9.69
C ALA A 321 4.03 -18.90 8.17
N GLN A 322 4.98 -19.73 7.67
CA GLN A 322 5.13 -19.97 6.24
C GLN A 322 3.91 -20.71 5.66
N ASP A 323 3.36 -21.66 6.39
CA ASP A 323 2.15 -22.42 6.00
C ASP A 323 0.95 -21.47 5.84
N PHE A 324 0.72 -20.57 6.82
CA PHE A 324 -0.34 -19.57 6.73
C PHE A 324 -0.18 -18.66 5.49
N LEU A 325 0.99 -18.09 5.29
CA LEU A 325 1.23 -17.18 4.16
C LEU A 325 1.15 -17.92 2.82
N THR A 326 1.62 -19.16 2.76
CA THR A 326 1.47 -20.01 1.58
C THR A 326 0.00 -20.33 1.33
N TRP A 327 -0.75 -20.73 2.36
CA TRP A 327 -2.20 -20.97 2.24
C TRP A 327 -2.93 -19.71 1.75
N LEU A 328 -2.61 -18.54 2.31
CA LEU A 328 -3.28 -17.28 1.98
C LEU A 328 -3.14 -16.95 0.49
N TYR A 329 -1.98 -17.18 -0.10
CA TYR A 329 -1.69 -16.78 -1.47
C TYR A 329 -1.78 -17.90 -2.51
N THR A 330 -1.86 -19.16 -2.11
CA THR A 330 -1.86 -20.28 -3.07
C THR A 330 -3.09 -21.19 -2.98
N SER A 331 -3.83 -21.20 -1.87
CA SER A 331 -5.07 -21.99 -1.78
C SER A 331 -6.26 -21.23 -2.36
N ASP A 332 -7.26 -21.96 -2.87
CA ASP A 332 -8.48 -21.34 -3.42
C ASP A 332 -9.21 -20.49 -2.35
N LYS A 333 -9.28 -20.96 -1.10
CA LYS A 333 -9.89 -20.22 0.01
C LYS A 333 -9.08 -18.98 0.38
N GLY A 334 -7.75 -19.08 0.45
CA GLY A 334 -6.86 -17.96 0.73
C GLY A 334 -6.97 -16.88 -0.34
N GLN A 335 -6.95 -17.28 -1.61
CA GLN A 335 -7.09 -16.36 -2.73
C GLN A 335 -8.43 -15.62 -2.72
N GLN A 336 -9.53 -16.29 -2.35
CA GLN A 336 -10.84 -15.64 -2.16
C GLN A 336 -10.79 -14.63 -1.01
N ARG A 337 -10.01 -14.87 0.05
CA ARG A 337 -9.85 -13.90 1.14
C ARG A 337 -9.04 -12.69 0.72
N VAL A 338 -8.05 -12.84 -0.16
CA VAL A 338 -7.21 -11.72 -0.64
C VAL A 338 -7.92 -10.89 -1.70
N ALA A 339 -8.39 -11.52 -2.78
CA ALA A 339 -8.89 -10.82 -3.96
C ALA A 339 -10.39 -10.99 -4.22
N GLY A 340 -11.07 -11.80 -3.42
CA GLY A 340 -12.52 -11.98 -3.52
C GLY A 340 -13.29 -10.75 -3.06
N PRO A 341 -14.59 -10.71 -3.37
CA PRO A 341 -15.43 -9.57 -3.08
C PRO A 341 -15.68 -9.38 -1.57
N VAL A 342 -15.87 -8.12 -1.19
CA VAL A 342 -15.99 -7.69 0.21
C VAL A 342 -17.20 -8.33 0.90
N GLU A 343 -18.33 -8.43 0.19
CA GLU A 343 -19.57 -9.06 0.69
C GLU A 343 -19.39 -10.53 1.04
N SER A 344 -18.40 -11.21 0.47
CA SER A 344 -18.01 -12.59 0.79
C SER A 344 -16.86 -12.67 1.81
N GLY A 345 -16.49 -11.55 2.42
CA GLY A 345 -15.39 -11.45 3.38
C GLY A 345 -14.01 -11.47 2.72
N GLY A 346 -13.91 -11.10 1.45
CA GLY A 346 -12.66 -10.85 0.76
C GLY A 346 -12.16 -9.41 0.97
N MET A 347 -10.88 -9.18 0.75
CA MET A 347 -10.25 -7.86 0.88
C MET A 347 -10.30 -7.05 -0.42
N ASN A 348 -10.70 -7.67 -1.53
CA ASN A 348 -10.74 -7.07 -2.87
C ASN A 348 -9.38 -6.48 -3.31
N PHE A 349 -8.28 -7.09 -2.88
CA PHE A 349 -6.93 -6.62 -3.17
C PHE A 349 -6.35 -7.22 -4.45
N ILE A 350 -5.42 -6.49 -5.06
CA ILE A 350 -4.74 -6.91 -6.28
C ILE A 350 -3.61 -7.88 -5.92
N PRO A 351 -3.67 -9.15 -6.38
CA PRO A 351 -2.64 -10.14 -6.08
C PRO A 351 -1.34 -9.87 -6.84
N VAL A 352 -0.21 -10.23 -6.23
CA VAL A 352 1.14 -10.08 -6.81
C VAL A 352 1.85 -11.42 -7.02
N TYR A 353 1.18 -12.52 -6.75
CA TYR A 353 1.74 -13.87 -6.83
C TYR A 353 1.33 -14.55 -8.14
N LYS A 354 2.28 -15.17 -8.84
CA LYS A 354 2.02 -15.94 -10.06
C LYS A 354 1.05 -17.10 -9.78
N GLY A 355 0.16 -17.38 -10.72
CA GLY A 355 -0.81 -18.46 -10.58
C GLY A 355 -2.02 -18.11 -9.70
N PHE A 356 -2.18 -16.86 -9.30
CA PHE A 356 -3.35 -16.40 -8.59
C PHE A 356 -4.58 -16.42 -9.52
N LYS A 357 -5.63 -17.14 -9.14
CA LYS A 357 -6.80 -17.38 -9.99
C LYS A 357 -7.92 -16.37 -9.78
N VAL A 358 -7.99 -15.81 -8.56
CA VAL A 358 -9.01 -14.84 -8.19
C VAL A 358 -8.51 -13.44 -8.47
N GLN A 359 -9.34 -12.63 -9.14
CA GLN A 359 -9.03 -11.23 -9.44
C GLN A 359 -10.18 -10.36 -8.94
N PRO A 360 -9.93 -9.17 -8.39
CA PRO A 360 -10.97 -8.22 -8.07
C PRO A 360 -11.67 -7.76 -9.35
N LYS A 361 -13.03 -7.62 -9.29
CA LYS A 361 -13.86 -7.33 -10.46
C LYS A 361 -14.55 -5.98 -10.42
N THR A 362 -14.25 -5.17 -9.42
CA THR A 362 -14.84 -3.86 -9.25
C THR A 362 -14.48 -2.91 -10.40
N PHE A 363 -15.21 -1.81 -10.51
CA PHE A 363 -14.91 -0.81 -11.53
C PHE A 363 -13.49 -0.23 -11.33
N MET A 364 -13.12 0.11 -10.09
CA MET A 364 -11.78 0.62 -9.76
C MET A 364 -10.68 -0.40 -10.08
N ALA A 365 -10.88 -1.67 -9.76
CA ALA A 365 -9.89 -2.71 -10.07
C ALA A 365 -9.64 -2.85 -11.58
N ARG A 366 -10.70 -2.73 -12.41
CA ARG A 366 -10.54 -2.74 -13.88
C ARG A 366 -9.77 -1.53 -14.39
N GLU A 367 -9.99 -0.34 -13.81
CA GLU A 367 -9.20 0.85 -14.16
C GLU A 367 -7.74 0.69 -13.79
N ILE A 368 -7.43 0.21 -12.58
CA ILE A 368 -6.05 -0.08 -12.17
C ILE A 368 -5.40 -1.05 -13.15
N ALA A 369 -6.08 -2.14 -13.48
CA ALA A 369 -5.57 -3.11 -14.45
C ALA A 369 -5.31 -2.47 -15.84
N SER A 370 -6.15 -1.54 -16.27
CA SER A 370 -5.96 -0.79 -17.53
C SER A 370 -4.69 0.06 -17.50
N TYR A 371 -4.42 0.78 -16.39
CA TYR A 371 -3.18 1.54 -16.22
C TYR A 371 -1.95 0.64 -16.19
N VAL A 372 -2.00 -0.46 -15.46
CA VAL A 372 -0.90 -1.45 -15.37
C VAL A 372 -0.60 -2.03 -16.76
N ASN A 373 -1.62 -2.47 -17.50
CA ASN A 373 -1.46 -3.05 -18.84
C ASN A 373 -0.95 -2.04 -19.87
N ALA A 374 -1.25 -0.76 -19.70
CA ALA A 374 -0.74 0.32 -20.54
C ALA A 374 0.66 0.80 -20.15
N GLY A 375 1.28 0.25 -19.09
CA GLY A 375 2.56 0.72 -18.56
C GLY A 375 2.50 2.12 -17.95
N LYS A 376 1.29 2.59 -17.58
CA LYS A 376 1.05 3.92 -17.01
C LYS A 376 1.02 3.85 -15.48
N THR A 377 2.11 3.39 -14.90
CA THR A 377 2.28 3.26 -13.45
C THR A 377 3.54 3.98 -12.98
N LEU A 378 3.50 4.43 -11.75
CA LEU A 378 4.59 5.09 -11.04
C LEU A 378 4.96 4.27 -9.80
N ASP A 379 6.26 4.24 -9.47
CA ASP A 379 6.78 3.49 -8.33
C ASP A 379 6.31 4.08 -6.99
N TRP A 380 6.21 3.23 -6.00
CA TRP A 380 6.12 3.66 -4.61
C TRP A 380 7.52 3.93 -4.05
N ILE A 381 8.05 5.12 -4.32
CA ILE A 381 9.35 5.56 -3.83
C ILE A 381 9.35 5.77 -2.31
N ASN A 382 8.19 6.02 -1.71
CA ASN A 382 8.02 6.07 -0.25
C ASN A 382 8.47 4.78 0.45
N THR A 383 8.50 3.65 -0.26
CA THR A 383 9.12 2.39 0.21
C THR A 383 10.59 2.58 0.61
N TYR A 384 11.27 3.57 0.05
CA TYR A 384 12.67 3.87 0.27
C TYR A 384 12.92 5.00 1.27
N TYR A 385 11.89 5.53 1.91
CA TYR A 385 12.06 6.56 2.93
C TYR A 385 12.80 6.03 4.15
N PRO A 386 13.59 6.88 4.84
CA PRO A 386 14.20 6.50 6.10
C PRO A 386 13.13 6.22 7.15
N ALA A 387 13.48 5.41 8.15
CA ALA A 387 12.59 5.16 9.30
C ALA A 387 12.11 6.48 9.92
N GLY A 388 10.80 6.61 10.15
CA GLY A 388 10.17 7.84 10.63
C GLY A 388 10.12 9.00 9.60
N GLY A 389 10.62 8.81 8.38
CA GLY A 389 10.55 9.83 7.33
C GLY A 389 9.13 10.15 6.91
N GLN A 390 8.30 9.12 6.79
CA GLN A 390 6.87 9.27 6.49
C GLN A 390 6.15 10.12 7.54
N ASP A 391 6.42 9.88 8.83
CA ASP A 391 5.79 10.62 9.93
C ASP A 391 6.16 12.10 9.89
N LYS A 392 7.46 12.39 9.66
CA LYS A 392 7.96 13.76 9.51
C LYS A 392 7.32 14.48 8.33
N TYR A 393 7.26 13.82 7.17
CA TYR A 393 6.62 14.38 5.97
C TYR A 393 5.12 14.61 6.18
N GLY A 394 4.45 13.70 6.87
CA GLY A 394 3.04 13.83 7.23
C GLY A 394 2.79 15.03 8.12
N ALA A 395 3.59 15.18 9.17
CA ALA A 395 3.50 16.33 10.08
C ALA A 395 3.77 17.67 9.37
N SER A 396 4.78 17.71 8.48
CA SER A 396 5.05 18.90 7.67
C SER A 396 3.92 19.20 6.69
N GLY A 397 3.35 18.15 6.05
CA GLY A 397 2.19 18.29 5.17
C GLY A 397 0.95 18.82 5.90
N GLN A 398 0.72 18.40 7.14
CA GLN A 398 -0.36 18.92 7.99
C GLN A 398 -0.18 20.41 8.28
N LYS A 399 1.04 20.86 8.61
CA LYS A 399 1.36 22.27 8.81
C LYS A 399 1.13 23.09 7.55
N LEU A 400 1.56 22.59 6.38
CA LEU A 400 1.33 23.23 5.09
C LEU A 400 -0.18 23.31 4.76
N MET A 401 -0.92 22.26 5.04
CA MET A 401 -2.38 22.24 4.88
C MET A 401 -3.06 23.29 5.77
N ALA A 402 -2.63 23.40 7.02
CA ALA A 402 -3.14 24.38 7.98
C ALA A 402 -2.74 25.83 7.61
N GLY A 403 -1.68 26.03 6.83
CA GLY A 403 -1.12 27.34 6.52
C GLY A 403 -0.11 27.84 7.57
N ASP A 404 0.34 26.95 8.46
CA ASP A 404 1.30 27.26 9.53
C ASP A 404 2.72 27.44 8.97
N ILE A 405 3.01 26.84 7.82
CA ILE A 405 4.29 26.97 7.11
C ILE A 405 4.07 27.26 5.64
N THR A 406 5.06 27.91 5.03
CA THR A 406 5.13 28.15 3.58
C THR A 406 5.63 26.95 2.81
N GLY A 407 5.46 26.94 1.48
CA GLY A 407 6.03 25.91 0.60
C GLY A 407 7.56 25.80 0.71
N ALA A 408 8.25 26.92 0.93
CA ALA A 408 9.71 26.94 1.15
C ALA A 408 10.10 26.30 2.49
N GLN A 409 9.37 26.57 3.54
CA GLN A 409 9.58 25.92 4.84
C GLN A 409 9.26 24.42 4.78
N TYR A 410 8.18 24.04 4.07
CA TYR A 410 7.86 22.64 3.80
C TYR A 410 9.01 21.95 3.07
N ALA A 411 9.58 22.55 2.02
CA ALA A 411 10.73 22.03 1.31
C ALA A 411 11.93 21.80 2.25
N THR A 412 12.20 22.74 3.14
CA THR A 412 13.27 22.63 4.14
C THR A 412 13.01 21.48 5.10
N GLU A 413 11.80 21.35 5.65
CA GLU A 413 11.45 20.26 6.55
C GLU A 413 11.57 18.88 5.87
N LEU A 414 11.19 18.77 4.59
CA LEU A 414 11.38 17.54 3.81
C LEU A 414 12.87 17.20 3.63
N GLN A 415 13.71 18.19 3.29
CA GLN A 415 15.15 17.98 3.15
C GLN A 415 15.80 17.58 4.47
N ASP A 416 15.41 18.24 5.57
CA ASP A 416 15.95 17.96 6.92
C ASP A 416 15.61 16.54 7.40
N ALA A 417 14.46 16.00 6.99
CA ALA A 417 14.07 14.63 7.31
C ALA A 417 15.04 13.58 6.71
N TRP A 418 15.76 13.91 5.66
CA TRP A 418 16.74 13.05 5.00
C TRP A 418 18.16 13.21 5.57
N LYS A 419 18.47 14.32 6.23
CA LYS A 419 19.81 14.57 6.77
C LYS A 419 20.23 13.45 7.73
N GLY A 420 21.40 12.89 7.50
CA GLY A 420 21.96 11.80 8.29
C GLY A 420 21.33 10.43 8.05
N SER A 421 20.31 10.32 7.16
CA SER A 421 19.65 9.05 6.85
C SER A 421 20.44 8.15 5.89
N VAL A 422 21.51 8.65 5.29
CA VAL A 422 22.35 7.93 4.32
C VAL A 422 22.83 6.57 4.80
N LYS A 423 23.01 6.39 6.11
CA LYS A 423 23.44 5.11 6.72
C LYS A 423 22.29 4.14 6.97
N THR A 424 21.06 4.63 7.09
CA THR A 424 19.87 3.82 7.36
C THR A 424 19.03 3.57 6.10
N TRP A 425 19.25 4.38 5.08
CA TRP A 425 18.60 4.30 3.81
C TRP A 425 18.97 2.98 3.11
N ARG A 426 18.12 1.97 3.24
CA ARG A 426 18.27 0.60 2.73
C ARG A 426 19.60 -0.10 2.98
N GLY A 427 20.38 0.35 3.94
CA GLY A 427 21.56 -0.35 4.42
C GLY A 427 22.65 -0.60 3.38
N VAL A 428 22.56 -0.02 2.20
CA VAL A 428 23.50 -0.30 1.12
C VAL A 428 23.87 1.00 0.42
N LYS A 429 24.89 1.70 0.97
CA LYS A 429 25.85 2.29 0.05
C LYS A 429 26.76 1.17 -0.43
N LYS A 430 26.80 0.98 -1.74
CA LYS A 430 27.85 0.22 -2.38
C LYS A 430 29.23 0.72 -1.99
#